data_33b9ca9b349d9c344fd7fce6b2d36451
#
_entry.id   33b9ca9b349d9c344fd7fce6b2d36451
#
_cell.length_a   1.000
_cell.length_b   1.000
_cell.length_c   1.000
_cell.angle_alpha   90.00
_cell.angle_beta   90.00
_cell.angle_gamma   90.00
#
_symmetry.space_group_name_H-M   'P 1'
#
loop_
_entity.id
_entity.type
_entity.pdbx_description
1 polymer ?
#
loop_
_entity_poly.entity_id
_entity_poly.type
_entity_poly.pdbx_seq_one_letter_code
_entity_poly.pdbx_strand_id
1 'polypeptide(L)'
;MKKIVLFVIGLLLSGTTLAQDEIETTISGDIVSNYIWRGQDLGSTSLQPTLGLGYRGLSLSAWGNVGLTDPADTKELDLTLSYTIGGLNVGVTDYWLSDGLDPEGRYFKYDAHSTNHLFEANIGYDFGIASLQWFTNFAGNDGINKDDKRAYSSYLEVAVPFQLSAIEWTATAGAVPFATDYYGTNGFAVTNLSLQATKSIKITDSFSIPVFGQVTANPCSQKAYLVLGFTLHP
;
A
#
# COMPACT_ATOMS: atom_id res chain seq x y z
N MET A 1 15.45 -6.29 23.31
CA MET A 1 15.47 -6.24 21.83
C MET A 1 14.03 -6.04 21.39
N LYS A 2 13.68 -4.85 20.95
CA LYS A 2 12.31 -4.51 20.51
C LYS A 2 12.16 -4.94 19.05
N LYS A 3 11.26 -5.88 18.80
CA LYS A 3 10.95 -6.36 17.45
C LYS A 3 10.13 -5.29 16.75
N ILE A 4 10.63 -4.82 15.60
CA ILE A 4 9.92 -3.90 14.72
C ILE A 4 9.06 -4.78 13.83
N VAL A 5 7.75 -4.65 13.97
CA VAL A 5 6.78 -5.26 13.05
C VAL A 5 6.54 -4.26 11.94
N LEU A 6 6.95 -4.59 10.73
CA LEU A 6 6.69 -3.78 9.54
C LEU A 6 5.35 -4.18 8.94
N PHE A 7 4.47 -3.22 8.79
CA PHE A 7 3.20 -3.40 8.10
C PHE A 7 3.33 -3.01 6.63
N VAL A 8 2.93 -3.88 5.75
CA VAL A 8 2.74 -3.62 4.33
C VAL A 8 1.27 -3.34 4.05
N ILE A 9 0.78 -2.30 4.54
CA ILE A 9 -0.27 -1.42 4.01
C ILE A 9 -0.21 -0.20 4.92
N GLY A 10 0.46 0.83 4.41
CA GLY A 10 0.52 2.12 5.07
C GLY A 10 1.19 2.07 6.43
N LEU A 11 2.46 2.41 6.43
CA LEU A 11 3.03 3.08 7.50
C LEU A 11 3.83 2.54 8.58
N LEU A 12 4.97 2.96 8.50
CA LEU A 12 5.61 3.99 9.33
C LEU A 12 5.02 4.17 10.74
N LEU A 13 5.16 3.19 11.58
CA LEU A 13 5.24 3.43 13.01
C LEU A 13 6.71 3.49 13.38
N SER A 14 7.35 4.62 13.10
CA SER A 14 8.69 4.89 13.60
C SER A 14 8.60 5.66 14.89
N GLY A 15 8.69 4.95 16.00
CA GLY A 15 9.19 5.58 17.21
C GLY A 15 10.57 6.19 16.92
N THR A 16 10.82 7.40 17.38
CA THR A 16 12.11 8.08 17.30
C THR A 16 13.22 7.19 17.84
N THR A 17 13.89 6.44 16.97
CA THR A 17 15.14 5.79 17.27
C THR A 17 16.28 6.62 16.71
N LEU A 18 17.24 6.95 17.55
CA LEU A 18 18.54 7.49 17.16
C LEU A 18 19.10 6.60 16.05
N ALA A 19 19.66 7.22 15.01
CA ALA A 19 20.20 6.58 13.84
C ALA A 19 20.97 5.30 14.19
N GLN A 20 20.43 4.14 13.84
CA GLN A 20 21.20 2.91 13.80
C GLN A 20 22.07 2.94 12.54
N ASP A 21 23.36 2.76 12.70
CA ASP A 21 24.32 2.65 11.59
C ASP A 21 24.25 1.28 10.87
N GLU A 22 23.18 0.52 11.08
CA GLU A 22 23.00 -0.82 10.52
C GLU A 22 22.03 -0.78 9.34
N ILE A 23 22.32 -1.61 8.34
CA ILE A 23 21.43 -1.85 7.21
C ILE A 23 20.23 -2.67 7.71
N GLU A 24 19.04 -2.16 7.52
CA GLU A 24 17.79 -2.84 7.79
C GLU A 24 17.38 -3.65 6.55
N THR A 25 16.96 -4.90 6.75
CA THR A 25 16.47 -5.76 5.67
C THR A 25 15.04 -6.18 5.96
N THR A 26 14.18 -6.18 4.95
CA THR A 26 12.81 -6.66 5.02
C THR A 26 12.63 -7.81 4.04
N ILE A 27 12.14 -8.94 4.53
CA ILE A 27 11.65 -10.05 3.72
C ILE A 27 10.32 -10.47 4.34
N SER A 28 9.23 -10.39 3.58
CA SER A 28 7.91 -10.85 4.03
C SER A 28 7.05 -11.26 2.85
N GLY A 29 5.94 -11.91 3.13
CA GLY A 29 4.92 -12.20 2.13
C GLY A 29 3.57 -12.31 2.80
N ASP A 30 2.61 -11.54 2.31
CA ASP A 30 1.22 -11.62 2.74
C ASP A 30 0.45 -12.60 1.85
N ILE A 31 -0.42 -13.39 2.47
CA ILE A 31 -1.47 -14.11 1.76
C ILE A 31 -2.79 -13.46 2.16
N VAL A 32 -3.53 -12.97 1.18
CA VAL A 32 -4.78 -12.23 1.38
C VAL A 32 -5.93 -12.88 0.62
N SER A 33 -7.14 -12.82 1.18
CA SER A 33 -8.34 -13.33 0.51
C SER A 33 -8.74 -12.51 -0.72
N ASN A 34 -8.44 -11.21 -0.69
CA ASN A 34 -8.71 -10.27 -1.77
C ASN A 34 -7.67 -9.15 -1.75
N TYR A 35 -7.29 -8.66 -2.92
CA TYR A 35 -6.43 -7.48 -3.03
C TYR A 35 -7.30 -6.22 -3.10
N ILE A 36 -7.46 -5.55 -1.97
CA ILE A 36 -8.18 -4.27 -1.86
C ILE A 36 -7.20 -3.14 -1.59
N TRP A 37 -7.12 -2.18 -2.50
CA TRP A 37 -6.21 -1.05 -2.40
C TRP A 37 -6.96 0.29 -2.51
N ARG A 38 -6.83 1.15 -1.50
CA ARG A 38 -7.50 2.47 -1.39
C ARG A 38 -9.02 2.40 -1.64
N GLY A 39 -9.65 1.29 -1.22
CA GLY A 39 -11.07 1.02 -1.43
C GLY A 39 -11.44 0.49 -2.82
N GLN A 40 -10.46 0.17 -3.67
CA GLN A 40 -10.63 -0.46 -4.96
C GLN A 40 -10.33 -1.96 -4.86
N ASP A 41 -11.10 -2.77 -5.57
CA ASP A 41 -10.90 -4.21 -5.70
C ASP A 41 -10.00 -4.46 -6.93
N LEU A 42 -8.78 -4.90 -6.68
CA LEU A 42 -7.76 -5.14 -7.70
C LEU A 42 -7.49 -6.63 -7.96
N GLY A 43 -8.09 -7.52 -7.17
CA GLY A 43 -7.95 -8.95 -7.39
C GLY A 43 -8.45 -9.83 -6.26
N SER A 44 -8.45 -11.11 -6.56
CA SER A 44 -8.89 -12.20 -5.68
C SER A 44 -7.79 -12.58 -4.69
N THR A 45 -7.81 -13.85 -4.24
CA THR A 45 -6.78 -14.38 -3.34
C THR A 45 -5.39 -14.25 -3.93
N SER A 46 -4.49 -13.60 -3.20
CA SER A 46 -3.18 -13.20 -3.72
C SER A 46 -2.04 -13.51 -2.74
N LEU A 47 -0.85 -13.71 -3.30
CA LEU A 47 0.43 -13.68 -2.60
C LEU A 47 1.11 -12.34 -2.89
N GLN A 48 1.52 -11.64 -1.83
CA GLN A 48 2.08 -10.29 -1.90
C GLN A 48 3.46 -10.25 -1.22
N PRO A 49 4.55 -10.61 -1.94
CA PRO A 49 5.90 -10.59 -1.40
C PRO A 49 6.44 -9.17 -1.27
N THR A 50 7.28 -8.95 -0.25
CA THR A 50 8.05 -7.72 -0.02
C THR A 50 9.51 -8.02 0.21
N LEU A 51 10.37 -7.27 -0.46
CA LEU A 51 11.82 -7.19 -0.21
C LEU A 51 12.18 -5.74 0.05
N GLY A 52 13.01 -5.47 1.05
CA GLY A 52 13.40 -4.10 1.37
C GLY A 52 14.78 -3.98 1.97
N LEU A 53 15.39 -2.84 1.72
CA LEU A 53 16.66 -2.40 2.30
C LEU A 53 16.50 -0.98 2.85
N GLY A 54 16.93 -0.75 4.10
CA GLY A 54 16.90 0.54 4.75
C GLY A 54 18.26 0.93 5.28
N TYR A 55 18.57 2.23 5.23
CA TYR A 55 19.76 2.79 5.84
C TYR A 55 19.56 4.26 6.17
N ARG A 56 19.66 4.62 7.44
CA ARG A 56 19.57 6.02 7.95
C ARG A 56 18.34 6.79 7.41
N GLY A 57 17.19 6.14 7.42
CA GLY A 57 15.93 6.72 6.94
C GLY A 57 15.70 6.60 5.44
N LEU A 58 16.73 6.32 4.64
CA LEU A 58 16.55 5.96 3.23
C LEU A 58 16.10 4.50 3.13
N SER A 59 15.08 4.24 2.32
CA SER A 59 14.55 2.89 2.09
C SER A 59 14.31 2.65 0.60
N LEU A 60 14.72 1.47 0.15
CA LEU A 60 14.37 0.93 -1.16
C LEU A 60 13.62 -0.37 -0.96
N SER A 61 12.43 -0.50 -1.53
CA SER A 61 11.64 -1.71 -1.45
C SER A 61 11.08 -2.15 -2.79
N ALA A 62 10.92 -3.44 -2.95
CA ALA A 62 10.16 -4.07 -4.01
C ALA A 62 8.99 -4.82 -3.36
N TRP A 63 7.78 -4.51 -3.82
CA TRP A 63 6.56 -5.23 -3.46
C TRP A 63 5.93 -5.80 -4.72
N GLY A 64 5.20 -6.88 -4.60
CA GLY A 64 4.51 -7.46 -5.73
C GLY A 64 3.16 -8.06 -5.35
N ASN A 65 2.33 -8.31 -6.38
CA ASN A 65 1.07 -9.03 -6.24
C ASN A 65 0.95 -10.11 -7.32
N VAL A 66 0.61 -11.32 -6.89
CA VAL A 66 0.33 -12.45 -7.78
C VAL A 66 -0.97 -13.11 -7.35
N GLY A 67 -2.00 -13.05 -8.20
CA GLY A 67 -3.26 -13.76 -8.01
C GLY A 67 -3.04 -15.27 -7.97
N LEU A 68 -3.64 -15.96 -7.00
CA LEU A 68 -3.51 -17.41 -6.81
C LEU A 68 -4.69 -18.19 -7.38
N THR A 69 -5.86 -17.57 -7.52
CA THR A 69 -7.11 -18.24 -7.88
C THR A 69 -7.65 -17.86 -9.25
N ASP A 70 -7.35 -16.66 -9.72
CA ASP A 70 -7.75 -16.19 -11.05
C ASP A 70 -6.53 -15.79 -11.88
N PRO A 71 -6.26 -16.47 -13.00
CA PRO A 71 -5.16 -16.10 -13.91
C PRO A 71 -5.29 -14.71 -14.52
N ALA A 72 -6.50 -14.14 -14.54
CA ALA A 72 -6.79 -12.81 -15.05
C ALA A 72 -6.51 -11.69 -14.03
N ASP A 73 -6.28 -12.04 -12.76
CA ASP A 73 -5.95 -11.06 -11.73
C ASP A 73 -4.69 -10.28 -12.09
N THR A 74 -4.69 -9.01 -11.72
CA THR A 74 -3.56 -8.09 -11.93
C THR A 74 -2.29 -8.64 -11.30
N LYS A 75 -1.23 -8.68 -12.09
CA LYS A 75 0.15 -8.86 -11.62
C LYS A 75 0.76 -7.50 -11.43
N GLU A 76 1.41 -7.31 -10.30
CA GLU A 76 1.97 -6.01 -9.95
C GLU A 76 3.38 -6.16 -9.39
N LEU A 77 4.24 -5.21 -9.75
CA LEU A 77 5.57 -5.06 -9.17
C LEU A 77 5.81 -3.56 -8.92
N ASP A 78 5.98 -3.21 -7.66
CA ASP A 78 6.21 -1.85 -7.22
C ASP A 78 7.64 -1.69 -6.74
N LEU A 79 8.30 -0.65 -7.20
CA LEU A 79 9.60 -0.24 -6.69
C LEU A 79 9.45 1.12 -5.99
N THR A 80 9.69 1.14 -4.68
CA THR A 80 9.56 2.36 -3.88
C THR A 80 10.92 2.80 -3.33
N LEU A 81 11.27 4.06 -3.58
CA LEU A 81 12.35 4.77 -2.92
C LEU A 81 11.73 5.81 -1.98
N SER A 82 12.07 5.76 -0.70
CA SER A 82 11.56 6.70 0.29
C SER A 82 12.64 7.18 1.26
N TYR A 83 12.38 8.33 1.87
CA TYR A 83 13.21 8.87 2.94
C TYR A 83 12.34 9.34 4.10
N THR A 84 12.70 8.89 5.31
CA THR A 84 12.01 9.24 6.55
C THR A 84 12.97 9.94 7.50
N ILE A 85 12.57 11.11 8.00
CA ILE A 85 13.30 11.85 9.03
C ILE A 85 12.32 12.42 10.06
N GLY A 86 12.50 12.04 11.32
CA GLY A 86 11.51 12.34 12.34
C GLY A 86 10.15 11.72 11.95
N GLY A 87 9.08 12.51 11.96
CA GLY A 87 7.76 12.06 11.48
C GLY A 87 7.53 12.28 9.98
N LEU A 88 8.42 13.01 9.27
CA LEU A 88 8.27 13.30 7.85
C LEU A 88 8.69 12.11 7.01
N ASN A 89 7.85 11.74 6.05
CA ASN A 89 8.15 10.76 5.00
C ASN A 89 7.93 11.39 3.63
N VAL A 90 8.86 11.13 2.71
CA VAL A 90 8.72 11.45 1.29
C VAL A 90 9.15 10.24 0.47
N GLY A 91 8.52 10.03 -0.67
CA GLY A 91 8.86 8.89 -1.52
C GLY A 91 8.37 9.00 -2.93
N VAL A 92 8.85 8.08 -3.75
CA VAL A 92 8.39 7.84 -5.12
C VAL A 92 8.23 6.35 -5.31
N THR A 93 7.11 5.95 -5.90
CA THR A 93 6.83 4.56 -6.27
C THR A 93 6.63 4.46 -7.77
N ASP A 94 7.28 3.49 -8.38
CA ASP A 94 7.02 2.99 -9.72
C ASP A 94 6.13 1.76 -9.59
N TYR A 95 4.86 1.89 -9.93
CA TYR A 95 3.91 0.79 -10.04
C TYR A 95 3.98 0.22 -11.46
N TRP A 96 4.25 -1.05 -11.60
CA TRP A 96 4.10 -1.76 -12.87
C TRP A 96 2.94 -2.74 -12.75
N LEU A 97 1.86 -2.45 -13.49
CA LEU A 97 0.66 -3.27 -13.50
C LEU A 97 0.53 -4.00 -14.83
N SER A 98 0.24 -5.27 -14.78
CA SER A 98 -0.01 -6.11 -15.95
C SER A 98 -1.27 -6.94 -15.71
N ASP A 99 -2.14 -6.97 -16.70
CA ASP A 99 -3.20 -7.96 -16.75
C ASP A 99 -2.57 -9.36 -16.81
N GLY A 100 -3.00 -10.26 -15.95
CA GLY A 100 -2.46 -11.61 -15.87
C GLY A 100 -2.55 -12.40 -17.18
N LEU A 101 -3.44 -12.00 -18.06
CA LEU A 101 -3.64 -12.57 -19.40
C LEU A 101 -2.94 -11.79 -20.52
N ASP A 102 -2.30 -10.65 -20.22
CA ASP A 102 -1.58 -9.85 -21.20
C ASP A 102 -0.23 -10.48 -21.56
N PRO A 103 -0.08 -11.12 -22.74
CA PRO A 103 1.21 -11.66 -23.18
C PRO A 103 2.21 -10.57 -23.57
N GLU A 104 1.77 -9.31 -23.72
CA GLU A 104 2.54 -8.14 -24.12
C GLU A 104 3.00 -7.30 -22.92
N GLY A 105 2.65 -7.68 -21.71
CA GLY A 105 3.05 -7.02 -20.46
C GLY A 105 4.57 -6.90 -20.34
N ARG A 106 5.15 -5.81 -20.87
CA ARG A 106 6.60 -5.58 -20.96
C ARG A 106 7.06 -4.66 -19.86
N TYR A 107 7.77 -5.18 -18.88
CA TYR A 107 8.32 -4.41 -17.78
C TYR A 107 9.24 -3.26 -18.26
N PHE A 108 10.09 -3.46 -19.25
CA PHE A 108 11.05 -2.42 -19.70
C PHE A 108 10.49 -1.45 -20.76
N LYS A 109 9.16 -1.35 -20.86
CA LYS A 109 8.50 -0.42 -21.76
C LYS A 109 8.10 0.85 -21.02
N TYR A 110 8.87 1.93 -21.17
CA TYR A 110 8.67 3.22 -20.48
C TYR A 110 8.16 4.34 -21.41
N ASP A 111 7.49 3.99 -22.50
CA ASP A 111 6.93 4.97 -23.44
C ASP A 111 5.82 5.79 -22.80
N ALA A 112 5.88 7.11 -22.87
CA ALA A 112 5.04 8.04 -22.12
C ALA A 112 3.51 7.87 -22.26
N HIS A 113 3.03 7.20 -23.32
CA HIS A 113 1.60 7.04 -23.61
C HIS A 113 1.15 5.57 -23.77
N SER A 114 2.05 4.61 -23.58
CA SER A 114 1.75 3.19 -23.76
C SER A 114 2.45 2.29 -22.75
N THR A 115 3.01 2.87 -21.71
CA THR A 115 3.63 2.14 -20.61
C THR A 115 2.57 1.60 -19.64
N ASN A 116 2.86 0.46 -19.02
CA ASN A 116 2.10 -0.04 -17.88
C ASN A 116 2.67 0.47 -16.54
N HIS A 117 3.70 1.31 -16.60
CA HIS A 117 4.24 1.96 -15.41
C HIS A 117 3.42 3.20 -15.02
N LEU A 118 3.26 3.39 -13.72
CA LEU A 118 2.67 4.56 -13.10
C LEU A 118 3.60 5.06 -12.01
N PHE A 119 3.95 6.34 -12.05
CA PHE A 119 4.83 6.94 -11.07
C PHE A 119 4.04 7.83 -10.12
N GLU A 120 4.09 7.50 -8.82
CA GLU A 120 3.44 8.25 -7.77
C GLU A 120 4.49 8.85 -6.82
N ALA A 121 4.33 10.11 -6.46
CA ALA A 121 5.05 10.75 -5.37
C ALA A 121 4.19 10.83 -4.13
N ASN A 122 4.81 10.67 -2.96
CA ASN A 122 4.13 10.86 -1.69
C ASN A 122 4.88 11.80 -0.76
N ILE A 123 4.12 12.47 0.09
CA ILE A 123 4.58 13.18 1.28
C ILE A 123 3.63 12.90 2.42
N GLY A 124 4.16 12.66 3.60
CA GLY A 124 3.35 12.42 4.78
C GLY A 124 4.04 12.76 6.08
N TYR A 125 3.25 12.79 7.12
CA TYR A 125 3.74 13.04 8.48
C TYR A 125 3.06 12.12 9.49
N ASP A 126 3.88 11.49 10.31
CA ASP A 126 3.44 10.70 11.47
C ASP A 126 3.50 11.55 12.74
N PHE A 127 2.34 11.79 13.33
CA PHE A 127 2.16 12.54 14.60
C PHE A 127 2.25 11.64 15.84
N GLY A 128 2.51 10.34 15.66
CA GLY A 128 2.54 9.33 16.72
C GLY A 128 1.16 8.76 17.09
N ILE A 129 0.13 9.59 17.08
CA ILE A 129 -1.26 9.18 17.35
C ILE A 129 -2.08 8.99 16.07
N ALA A 130 -1.63 9.56 14.98
CA ALA A 130 -2.22 9.46 13.65
C ALA A 130 -1.16 9.80 12.62
N SER A 131 -1.36 9.37 11.39
CA SER A 131 -0.56 9.78 10.25
C SER A 131 -1.43 10.43 9.19
N LEU A 132 -0.83 11.34 8.41
CA LEU A 132 -1.43 11.98 7.26
C LEU A 132 -0.51 11.76 6.08
N GLN A 133 -1.06 11.27 4.95
CA GLN A 133 -0.32 11.00 3.72
C GLN A 133 -1.04 11.64 2.54
N TRP A 134 -0.27 12.25 1.65
CA TRP A 134 -0.71 12.72 0.34
C TRP A 134 0.07 11.99 -0.74
N PHE A 135 -0.64 11.50 -1.74
CA PHE A 135 -0.10 10.80 -2.89
C PHE A 135 -0.55 11.50 -4.18
N THR A 136 0.31 11.52 -5.19
CA THR A 136 -0.02 12.10 -6.50
C THR A 136 0.70 11.37 -7.62
N ASN A 137 -0.04 10.89 -8.59
CA ASN A 137 0.50 10.34 -9.83
C ASN A 137 1.06 11.48 -10.68
N PHE A 138 2.32 11.39 -11.08
CA PHE A 138 2.96 12.47 -11.83
C PHE A 138 3.44 12.06 -13.23
N ALA A 139 3.59 10.75 -13.50
CA ALA A 139 4.03 10.22 -14.79
C ALA A 139 3.45 8.83 -15.05
N GLY A 140 3.61 8.34 -16.29
CA GLY A 140 3.18 6.99 -16.68
C GLY A 140 1.68 6.91 -17.01
N ASN A 141 1.08 5.77 -16.72
CA ASN A 141 -0.32 5.42 -17.04
C ASN A 141 -1.29 5.94 -15.96
N ASP A 142 -1.38 7.25 -15.82
CA ASP A 142 -2.34 7.91 -14.94
C ASP A 142 -3.71 8.04 -15.61
N GLY A 143 -4.74 8.27 -14.80
CA GLY A 143 -6.09 8.58 -15.27
C GLY A 143 -6.22 9.96 -15.93
N ILE A 144 -7.41 10.20 -16.48
CA ILE A 144 -7.81 11.48 -17.06
C ILE A 144 -8.86 12.18 -16.18
N ASN A 145 -8.86 13.51 -16.25
CA ASN A 145 -9.85 14.36 -15.61
C ASN A 145 -11.07 14.64 -16.53
N LYS A 146 -11.99 15.51 -16.10
CA LYS A 146 -13.18 15.88 -16.87
C LYS A 146 -12.90 16.60 -18.20
N ASP A 147 -11.70 17.10 -18.40
CA ASP A 147 -11.28 17.82 -19.62
C ASP A 147 -10.44 16.93 -20.52
N ASP A 148 -10.48 15.61 -20.36
CA ASP A 148 -9.69 14.60 -21.08
C ASP A 148 -8.18 14.85 -20.99
N LYS A 149 -7.72 15.43 -19.90
CA LYS A 149 -6.30 15.67 -19.61
C LYS A 149 -5.83 14.77 -18.48
N ARG A 150 -4.51 14.52 -18.39
CA ARG A 150 -3.92 13.83 -17.25
C ARG A 150 -4.48 14.37 -15.94
N ALA A 151 -5.01 13.47 -15.11
CA ALA A 151 -5.69 13.85 -13.89
C ALA A 151 -4.73 14.27 -12.78
N TYR A 152 -3.47 13.81 -12.81
CA TYR A 152 -2.57 13.84 -11.67
C TYR A 152 -3.29 13.26 -10.45
N SER A 153 -3.81 12.03 -10.65
CA SER A 153 -4.68 11.35 -9.68
C SER A 153 -4.05 11.39 -8.31
N SER A 154 -4.75 11.99 -7.37
CA SER A 154 -4.24 12.24 -6.03
C SER A 154 -5.12 11.55 -4.99
N TYR A 155 -4.49 11.15 -3.88
CA TYR A 155 -5.16 10.49 -2.78
C TYR A 155 -4.63 11.02 -1.46
N LEU A 156 -5.53 11.32 -0.54
CA LEU A 156 -5.24 11.76 0.82
C LEU A 156 -5.66 10.68 1.78
N GLU A 157 -4.82 10.34 2.73
CA GLU A 157 -5.10 9.32 3.73
C GLU A 157 -4.77 9.77 5.14
N VAL A 158 -5.66 9.47 6.07
CA VAL A 158 -5.42 9.55 7.51
C VAL A 158 -5.54 8.15 8.08
N ALA A 159 -4.55 7.72 8.86
CA ALA A 159 -4.59 6.45 9.58
C ALA A 159 -4.36 6.69 11.09
N VAL A 160 -5.14 5.98 11.91
CA VAL A 160 -5.10 6.05 13.37
C VAL A 160 -4.86 4.65 13.91
N PRO A 161 -3.64 4.34 14.36
CA PRO A 161 -3.36 3.10 15.05
C PRO A 161 -3.80 3.19 16.51
N PHE A 162 -4.37 2.11 17.03
CA PHE A 162 -4.69 1.98 18.45
C PHE A 162 -4.66 0.52 18.88
N GLN A 163 -4.57 0.30 20.18
CA GLN A 163 -4.62 -1.04 20.76
C GLN A 163 -5.86 -1.21 21.61
N LEU A 164 -6.60 -2.30 21.37
CA LEU A 164 -7.71 -2.71 22.22
C LEU A 164 -7.48 -4.16 22.65
N SER A 165 -7.31 -4.36 23.96
CA SER A 165 -6.87 -5.64 24.53
C SER A 165 -5.52 -6.08 23.94
N ALA A 166 -5.39 -7.30 23.46
CA ALA A 166 -4.18 -7.84 22.83
C ALA A 166 -4.26 -7.83 21.27
N ILE A 167 -5.07 -6.94 20.71
CA ILE A 167 -5.29 -6.78 19.26
C ILE A 167 -4.85 -5.38 18.87
N GLU A 168 -4.06 -5.29 17.83
CA GLU A 168 -3.67 -4.03 17.21
C GLU A 168 -4.72 -3.65 16.15
N TRP A 169 -5.16 -2.41 16.18
CA TRP A 169 -6.18 -1.89 15.29
C TRP A 169 -5.64 -0.69 14.51
N THR A 170 -6.08 -0.57 13.28
CA THR A 170 -5.85 0.64 12.47
C THR A 170 -7.16 1.05 11.81
N ALA A 171 -7.60 2.27 12.10
CA ALA A 171 -8.70 2.90 11.38
C ALA A 171 -8.12 3.82 10.32
N THR A 172 -8.59 3.69 9.07
CA THR A 172 -8.10 4.47 7.94
C THR A 172 -9.26 5.17 7.24
N ALA A 173 -9.06 6.43 6.89
CA ALA A 173 -9.96 7.19 6.03
C ALA A 173 -9.16 7.79 4.87
N GLY A 174 -9.64 7.56 3.64
CA GLY A 174 -8.99 8.03 2.44
C GLY A 174 -9.96 8.69 1.47
N ALA A 175 -9.48 9.73 0.80
CA ALA A 175 -10.26 10.52 -0.13
C ALA A 175 -9.47 10.92 -1.37
N VAL A 176 -10.16 11.00 -2.48
CA VAL A 176 -9.68 11.54 -3.75
C VAL A 176 -10.13 12.99 -3.84
N PRO A 177 -9.22 13.98 -3.93
CA PRO A 177 -9.58 15.40 -3.88
C PRO A 177 -10.16 15.95 -5.18
N PHE A 178 -9.84 15.33 -6.33
CA PHE A 178 -10.15 15.84 -7.66
C PHE A 178 -10.78 14.76 -8.55
N ALA A 179 -11.41 15.19 -9.65
CA ALA A 179 -11.96 14.26 -10.63
C ALA A 179 -10.85 13.47 -11.33
N THR A 180 -11.02 12.15 -11.37
CA THR A 180 -10.14 11.23 -12.11
C THR A 180 -10.86 9.92 -12.38
N ASP A 181 -10.69 9.36 -13.55
CA ASP A 181 -11.20 8.03 -13.90
C ASP A 181 -10.38 6.91 -13.24
N TYR A 182 -9.12 7.17 -12.85
CA TYR A 182 -8.27 6.23 -12.11
C TYR A 182 -8.93 5.73 -10.81
N TYR A 183 -9.63 6.60 -10.09
CA TYR A 183 -10.43 6.26 -8.91
C TYR A 183 -11.95 6.24 -9.19
N GLY A 184 -12.36 6.45 -10.43
CA GLY A 184 -13.79 6.54 -10.81
C GLY A 184 -14.52 7.72 -10.16
N THR A 185 -13.84 8.85 -9.94
CA THR A 185 -14.40 10.00 -9.21
C THR A 185 -14.63 11.20 -10.12
N ASN A 186 -15.74 11.92 -9.86
CA ASN A 186 -16.12 13.15 -10.58
C ASN A 186 -15.77 14.44 -9.83
N GLY A 187 -14.96 14.35 -8.79
CA GLY A 187 -14.56 15.44 -7.90
C GLY A 187 -14.11 14.86 -6.57
N PHE A 188 -14.21 15.65 -5.50
CA PHE A 188 -13.92 15.15 -4.16
C PHE A 188 -14.81 13.95 -3.82
N ALA A 189 -14.20 12.86 -3.37
CA ALA A 189 -14.90 11.65 -2.94
C ALA A 189 -14.11 10.92 -1.85
N VAL A 190 -14.82 10.43 -0.84
CA VAL A 190 -14.27 9.44 0.10
C VAL A 190 -14.34 8.07 -0.58
N THR A 191 -13.18 7.47 -0.79
CA THR A 191 -13.06 6.18 -1.48
C THR A 191 -12.65 5.04 -0.58
N ASN A 192 -12.15 5.34 0.64
CA ASN A 192 -11.68 4.33 1.57
C ASN A 192 -12.06 4.69 3.00
N LEU A 193 -12.83 3.83 3.64
CA LEU A 193 -13.04 3.81 5.09
C LEU A 193 -12.77 2.39 5.55
N SER A 194 -11.67 2.16 6.25
CA SER A 194 -11.30 0.80 6.65
C SER A 194 -10.98 0.71 8.14
N LEU A 195 -11.20 -0.48 8.67
CA LEU A 195 -10.82 -0.88 10.01
C LEU A 195 -10.15 -2.25 9.92
N GLN A 196 -8.87 -2.30 10.29
CA GLN A 196 -8.08 -3.52 10.32
C GLN A 196 -7.80 -3.92 11.77
N ALA A 197 -7.90 -5.21 12.05
CA ALA A 197 -7.51 -5.83 13.31
C ALA A 197 -6.39 -6.83 13.04
N THR A 198 -5.30 -6.76 13.77
CA THR A 198 -4.15 -7.66 13.63
C THR A 198 -3.81 -8.30 14.96
N LYS A 199 -3.54 -9.60 14.92
CA LYS A 199 -3.09 -10.36 16.07
C LYS A 199 -2.00 -11.34 15.69
N SER A 200 -0.88 -11.32 16.41
CA SER A 200 0.17 -12.33 16.28
C SER A 200 -0.26 -13.62 16.95
N ILE A 201 -0.35 -14.69 16.18
CA ILE A 201 -0.64 -16.04 16.65
C ILE A 201 0.69 -16.77 16.88
N LYS A 202 0.97 -17.12 18.13
CA LYS A 202 2.16 -17.89 18.50
C LYS A 202 2.00 -19.32 18.00
N ILE A 203 2.90 -19.79 17.15
CA ILE A 203 2.94 -21.16 16.62
C ILE A 203 3.94 -21.98 17.40
N THR A 204 5.15 -21.42 17.63
CA THR A 204 6.18 -22.02 18.48
C THR A 204 6.75 -20.95 19.42
N ASP A 205 7.71 -21.32 20.28
CA ASP A 205 8.35 -20.33 21.17
C ASP A 205 9.16 -19.28 20.40
N SER A 206 9.63 -19.62 19.20
CA SER A 206 10.44 -18.74 18.34
C SER A 206 9.70 -18.20 17.10
N PHE A 207 8.48 -18.67 16.82
CA PHE A 207 7.76 -18.32 15.60
C PHE A 207 6.32 -17.93 15.88
N SER A 208 5.90 -16.79 15.34
CA SER A 208 4.52 -16.28 15.39
C SER A 208 4.11 -15.78 14.01
N ILE A 209 2.84 -15.93 13.68
CA ILE A 209 2.25 -15.45 12.44
C ILE A 209 1.26 -14.32 12.77
N PRO A 210 1.48 -13.10 12.26
CA PRO A 210 0.46 -12.05 12.26
C PRO A 210 -0.71 -12.45 11.36
N VAL A 211 -1.90 -12.53 11.93
CA VAL A 211 -3.16 -12.75 11.21
C VAL A 211 -3.97 -11.48 11.30
N PHE A 212 -4.59 -11.08 10.21
CA PHE A 212 -5.39 -9.86 10.19
C PHE A 212 -6.74 -10.06 9.49
N GLY A 213 -7.68 -9.22 9.89
CA GLY A 213 -8.96 -9.04 9.21
C GLY A 213 -9.22 -7.56 9.00
N GLN A 214 -9.69 -7.19 7.81
CA GLN A 214 -9.99 -5.81 7.46
C GLN A 214 -11.38 -5.71 6.85
N VAL A 215 -12.16 -4.75 7.34
CA VAL A 215 -13.40 -4.31 6.68
C VAL A 215 -13.10 -2.99 5.99
N THR A 216 -13.45 -2.89 4.72
CA THR A 216 -13.29 -1.68 3.91
C THR A 216 -14.60 -1.30 3.26
N ALA A 217 -14.97 -0.03 3.34
CA ALA A 217 -16.09 0.55 2.60
C ALA A 217 -15.56 1.63 1.64
N ASN A 218 -16.04 1.58 0.40
CA ASN A 218 -15.87 2.67 -0.57
C ASN A 218 -17.21 3.36 -0.79
N PRO A 219 -17.48 4.50 -0.11
CA PRO A 219 -18.74 5.22 -0.25
C PRO A 219 -18.99 5.74 -1.67
N CYS A 220 -17.93 6.08 -2.41
CA CYS A 220 -18.05 6.58 -3.78
C CYS A 220 -18.60 5.50 -4.74
N SER A 221 -18.07 4.30 -4.68
CA SER A 221 -18.52 3.17 -5.51
C SER A 221 -19.66 2.36 -4.87
N GLN A 222 -20.06 2.69 -3.62
CA GLN A 222 -21.07 1.98 -2.83
C GLN A 222 -20.75 0.50 -2.61
N LYS A 223 -19.45 0.18 -2.47
CA LYS A 223 -18.96 -1.19 -2.25
C LYS A 223 -18.39 -1.33 -0.83
N ALA A 224 -18.43 -2.55 -0.33
CA ALA A 224 -17.78 -2.93 0.92
C ALA A 224 -17.10 -4.30 0.76
N TYR A 225 -15.98 -4.47 1.46
CA TYR A 225 -15.12 -5.64 1.35
C TYR A 225 -14.74 -6.16 2.72
N LEU A 226 -14.56 -7.46 2.82
CA LEU A 226 -13.93 -8.13 3.97
C LEU A 226 -12.68 -8.85 3.45
N VAL A 227 -11.53 -8.48 3.99
CA VAL A 227 -10.24 -9.10 3.68
C VAL A 227 -9.77 -9.87 4.91
N LEU A 228 -9.32 -11.09 4.72
CA LEU A 228 -8.60 -11.88 5.71
C LEU A 228 -7.21 -12.17 5.16
N GLY A 229 -6.22 -12.13 6.03
CA GLY A 229 -4.86 -12.40 5.60
C GLY A 229 -3.94 -12.76 6.75
N PHE A 230 -2.74 -13.17 6.38
CA PHE A 230 -1.64 -13.39 7.31
C PHE A 230 -0.30 -13.08 6.65
N THR A 231 0.68 -12.72 7.48
CA THR A 231 2.02 -12.35 7.03
C THR A 231 3.02 -13.45 7.40
N LEU A 232 3.78 -13.91 6.41
CA LEU A 232 4.95 -14.75 6.61
C LEU A 232 6.20 -13.86 6.62
N HIS A 233 7.04 -14.05 7.61
CA HIS A 233 8.35 -13.43 7.71
C HIS A 233 9.35 -14.41 8.36
N PRO A 234 10.63 -14.43 7.97
CA PRO A 234 11.66 -15.28 8.55
C PRO A 234 11.99 -14.93 10.00
#